data_2c63901c22289a3c836a83c3df4a07cc
#
_entry.id   2c63901c22289a3c836a83c3df4a07cc
#
_cell.length_a   1.000
_cell.length_b   1.000
_cell.length_c   1.000
_cell.angle_alpha   90.00
_cell.angle_beta   90.00
_cell.angle_gamma   90.00
#
_symmetry.space_group_name_H-M   'P 1'
#
loop_
_entity.id
_entity.type
_entity.pdbx_description
1 polymer ?
#
loop_
_entity_poly.entity_id
_entity_poly.type
_entity_poly.pdbx_seq_one_letter_code
_entity_poly.pdbx_strand_id
1 'polypeptide(L)'
;MLKPAIIYRDEIQRKMQEYFYTEDMMLECGDILGNWTPRIEETEDGTEQWAVLDGDNVIGFLTYHINWYSGNVSRFGMMSFERNNIVFGADIGKKVIELIKRFRRVEWRMVGGNPVERHYDKFCQRFGGTKHILKNAIRDREGNYRDDVIYEIIKEKK
;
A
#
# COMPACT_ATOMS: atom_id res chain seq x y z
N MET A 1 -14.27 5.72 -2.60
CA MET A 1 -14.79 5.52 -1.21
C MET A 1 -14.25 4.22 -0.63
N LEU A 2 -13.84 4.21 0.65
CA LEU A 2 -13.37 2.98 1.32
C LEU A 2 -14.51 2.23 2.00
N LYS A 3 -14.55 0.90 1.81
CA LYS A 3 -15.47 -0.04 2.45
C LYS A 3 -14.69 -1.24 2.98
N PRO A 4 -15.16 -1.96 4.03
CA PRO A 4 -14.51 -3.17 4.49
C PRO A 4 -14.34 -4.19 3.35
N ALA A 5 -13.11 -4.68 3.16
CA ALA A 5 -12.77 -5.56 2.04
C ALA A 5 -13.53 -6.88 2.06
N ILE A 6 -13.90 -7.37 3.24
CA ILE A 6 -14.63 -8.64 3.42
C ILE A 6 -15.95 -8.67 2.63
N ILE A 7 -16.61 -7.53 2.46
CA ILE A 7 -17.87 -7.41 1.71
C ILE A 7 -17.65 -7.66 0.20
N TYR A 8 -16.44 -7.35 -0.30
CA TYR A 8 -16.05 -7.42 -1.70
C TYR A 8 -14.99 -8.48 -1.95
N ARG A 9 -14.83 -9.45 -1.04
CA ARG A 9 -13.74 -10.42 -1.02
C ARG A 9 -13.54 -11.12 -2.36
N ASP A 10 -14.60 -11.72 -2.88
CA ASP A 10 -14.51 -12.54 -4.09
C ASP A 10 -14.15 -11.70 -5.33
N GLU A 11 -14.67 -10.48 -5.41
CA GLU A 11 -14.34 -9.54 -6.49
C GLU A 11 -12.88 -9.07 -6.39
N ILE A 12 -12.42 -8.70 -5.20
CA ILE A 12 -11.03 -8.29 -4.98
C ILE A 12 -10.08 -9.43 -5.34
N GLN A 13 -10.35 -10.65 -4.85
CA GLN A 13 -9.50 -11.81 -5.13
C GLN A 13 -9.44 -12.12 -6.63
N ARG A 14 -10.57 -12.06 -7.34
CA ARG A 14 -10.60 -12.24 -8.79
C ARG A 14 -9.76 -11.18 -9.51
N LYS A 15 -9.95 -9.90 -9.20
CA LYS A 15 -9.18 -8.79 -9.79
C LYS A 15 -7.69 -8.90 -9.47
N MET A 16 -7.31 -9.31 -8.26
CA MET A 16 -5.91 -9.57 -7.90
C MET A 16 -5.30 -10.70 -8.71
N GLN A 17 -6.04 -11.81 -8.93
CA GLN A 17 -5.56 -12.91 -9.74
C GLN A 17 -5.33 -12.47 -11.19
N GLU A 18 -6.26 -11.70 -11.76
CA GLU A 18 -6.11 -11.14 -13.11
C GLU A 18 -4.86 -10.25 -13.20
N TYR A 19 -4.66 -9.40 -12.20
CA TYR A 19 -3.52 -8.47 -12.12
C TYR A 19 -2.19 -9.20 -11.90
N PHE A 20 -2.19 -10.31 -11.17
CA PHE A 20 -1.00 -11.12 -10.85
C PHE A 20 -0.24 -11.59 -12.10
N TYR A 21 -0.93 -11.78 -13.20
CA TYR A 21 -0.33 -12.22 -14.46
C TYR A 21 0.15 -11.08 -15.36
N THR A 22 0.02 -9.81 -14.92
CA THR A 22 0.54 -8.66 -15.67
C THR A 22 2.05 -8.49 -15.46
N GLU A 23 2.75 -7.94 -16.44
CA GLU A 23 4.20 -7.70 -16.39
C GLU A 23 4.61 -6.67 -15.33
N ASP A 24 3.72 -5.71 -15.04
CA ASP A 24 4.01 -4.59 -14.13
C ASP A 24 3.83 -4.92 -12.65
N MET A 25 3.32 -6.09 -12.33
CA MET A 25 2.97 -6.46 -10.95
C MET A 25 4.12 -6.26 -9.95
N MET A 26 5.35 -6.60 -10.35
CA MET A 26 6.51 -6.51 -9.48
C MET A 26 6.78 -5.07 -9.01
N LEU A 27 6.65 -4.09 -9.90
CA LEU A 27 6.88 -2.69 -9.57
C LEU A 27 5.73 -2.08 -8.77
N GLU A 28 4.50 -2.51 -9.04
CA GLU A 28 3.30 -1.91 -8.47
C GLU A 28 2.92 -2.50 -7.11
N CYS A 29 3.20 -3.78 -6.89
CA CYS A 29 2.80 -4.49 -5.68
C CYS A 29 3.94 -4.69 -4.65
N GLY A 30 5.15 -4.24 -4.96
CA GLY A 30 6.29 -4.32 -4.05
C GLY A 30 6.73 -5.75 -3.77
N ASP A 31 6.93 -6.06 -2.52
CA ASP A 31 7.54 -7.28 -2.00
C ASP A 31 6.71 -8.57 -2.16
N ILE A 32 5.86 -8.66 -3.16
CA ILE A 32 5.09 -9.88 -3.42
C ILE A 32 5.96 -10.90 -4.16
N LEU A 33 6.67 -11.69 -3.40
CA LEU A 33 7.42 -12.83 -3.89
C LEU A 33 6.53 -14.06 -3.92
N GLY A 34 6.10 -14.49 -5.12
CA GLY A 34 5.37 -15.73 -5.33
C GLY A 34 3.88 -15.58 -5.62
N ASN A 35 3.16 -16.71 -5.60
CA ASN A 35 1.73 -16.81 -5.91
C ASN A 35 0.84 -16.40 -4.74
N TRP A 36 1.12 -15.24 -4.15
CA TRP A 36 0.42 -14.82 -2.97
C TRP A 36 -0.66 -13.78 -3.30
N THR A 37 -1.90 -14.13 -3.05
CA THR A 37 -3.01 -13.17 -2.96
C THR A 37 -3.32 -12.95 -1.49
N PRO A 38 -3.45 -11.71 -1.02
CA PRO A 38 -3.75 -11.47 0.38
C PRO A 38 -5.05 -12.16 0.79
N ARG A 39 -5.01 -12.83 1.92
CA ARG A 39 -6.20 -13.36 2.56
C ARG A 39 -7.08 -12.21 2.99
N ILE A 40 -8.33 -12.21 2.52
CA ILE A 40 -9.31 -11.21 2.94
C ILE A 40 -10.25 -11.89 3.94
N GLU A 41 -10.04 -11.58 5.22
CA GLU A 41 -10.79 -12.15 6.34
C GLU A 41 -10.87 -11.12 7.46
N GLU A 42 -11.79 -11.32 8.38
CA GLU A 42 -11.80 -10.56 9.62
C GLU A 42 -10.57 -10.96 10.45
N THR A 43 -9.78 -9.98 10.88
CA THR A 43 -8.58 -10.20 11.67
C THR A 43 -8.68 -9.46 13.00
N GLU A 44 -8.19 -10.08 14.07
CA GLU A 44 -8.10 -9.47 15.41
C GLU A 44 -6.68 -8.93 15.69
N ASP A 45 -5.73 -9.13 14.79
CA ASP A 45 -4.30 -8.84 14.99
C ASP A 45 -3.91 -7.38 14.74
N GLY A 46 -4.85 -6.51 14.39
CA GLY A 46 -4.59 -5.12 14.00
C GLY A 46 -4.43 -4.91 12.49
N THR A 47 -4.59 -5.95 11.67
CA THR A 47 -4.64 -5.82 10.21
C THR A 47 -5.98 -5.24 9.78
N GLU A 48 -5.95 -4.19 8.98
CA GLU A 48 -7.13 -3.60 8.37
C GLU A 48 -7.10 -3.75 6.86
N GLN A 49 -8.26 -4.06 6.28
CA GLN A 49 -8.41 -4.36 4.85
C GLN A 49 -9.62 -3.63 4.29
N TRP A 50 -9.37 -2.90 3.19
CA TRP A 50 -10.34 -1.99 2.57
C TRP A 50 -10.45 -2.22 1.08
N ALA A 51 -11.69 -2.32 0.57
CA ALA A 51 -11.99 -2.13 -0.85
C ALA A 51 -12.01 -0.63 -1.15
N VAL A 52 -11.41 -0.22 -2.25
CA VAL A 52 -11.50 1.13 -2.79
C VAL A 52 -12.54 1.13 -3.91
N LEU A 53 -13.60 1.93 -3.77
CA LEU A 53 -14.69 1.97 -4.72
C LEU A 53 -14.79 3.32 -5.43
N ASP A 54 -15.16 3.27 -6.72
CA ASP A 54 -15.68 4.39 -7.49
C ASP A 54 -17.13 4.06 -7.92
N GLY A 55 -18.10 4.73 -7.30
CA GLY A 55 -19.49 4.26 -7.32
C GLY A 55 -19.61 2.86 -6.72
N ASP A 56 -20.14 1.92 -7.49
CA ASP A 56 -20.28 0.50 -7.10
C ASP A 56 -19.13 -0.37 -7.61
N ASN A 57 -18.15 0.20 -8.35
CA ASN A 57 -17.05 -0.55 -8.92
C ASN A 57 -15.86 -0.61 -7.95
N VAL A 58 -15.34 -1.81 -7.69
CA VAL A 58 -14.09 -2.00 -6.92
C VAL A 58 -12.90 -1.68 -7.81
N ILE A 59 -12.26 -0.54 -7.55
CA ILE A 59 -11.11 -0.02 -8.32
C ILE A 59 -9.76 -0.31 -7.66
N GLY A 60 -9.75 -0.86 -6.45
CA GLY A 60 -8.50 -1.20 -5.78
C GLY A 60 -8.68 -1.78 -4.39
N PHE A 61 -7.55 -2.09 -3.78
CA PHE A 61 -7.44 -2.67 -2.45
C PHE A 61 -6.38 -1.95 -1.63
N LEU A 62 -6.67 -1.78 -0.34
CA LEU A 62 -5.76 -1.23 0.65
C LEU A 62 -5.72 -2.16 1.85
N THR A 63 -4.53 -2.50 2.31
CA THR A 63 -4.32 -3.15 3.61
C THR A 63 -3.18 -2.49 4.35
N TYR A 64 -3.20 -2.55 5.68
CA TYR A 64 -2.13 -2.12 6.56
C TYR A 64 -2.28 -2.79 7.92
N HIS A 65 -1.22 -2.77 8.71
CA HIS A 65 -1.21 -3.34 10.06
C HIS A 65 -0.97 -2.24 11.10
N ILE A 66 -1.77 -2.25 12.16
CA ILE A 66 -1.66 -1.35 13.31
C ILE A 66 -1.04 -2.12 14.48
N ASN A 67 0.15 -1.72 14.88
CA ASN A 67 0.70 -2.14 16.17
C ASN A 67 0.22 -1.17 17.25
N TRP A 68 -0.81 -1.55 17.97
CA TRP A 68 -1.45 -0.72 19.00
C TRP A 68 -0.53 -0.40 20.17
N TYR A 69 0.39 -1.31 20.49
CA TYR A 69 1.33 -1.12 21.60
C TYR A 69 2.34 -0.01 21.31
N SER A 70 2.91 -0.01 20.12
CA SER A 70 3.91 0.99 19.71
C SER A 70 3.31 2.25 19.06
N GLY A 71 2.03 2.20 18.68
CA GLY A 71 1.36 3.27 17.93
C GLY A 71 1.90 3.41 16.51
N ASN A 72 2.33 2.31 15.89
CA ASN A 72 2.89 2.29 14.55
C ASN A 72 1.91 1.65 13.56
N VAL A 73 1.84 2.23 12.36
CA VAL A 73 1.12 1.67 11.21
C VAL A 73 2.14 1.34 10.13
N SER A 74 2.11 0.10 9.66
CA SER A 74 3.08 -0.44 8.70
C SER A 74 2.45 -1.51 7.80
N ARG A 75 3.27 -2.19 7.00
CA ARG A 75 2.85 -3.30 6.12
C ARG A 75 1.72 -2.89 5.17
N PHE A 76 1.82 -1.70 4.60
CA PHE A 76 0.86 -1.26 3.60
C PHE A 76 0.94 -2.14 2.34
N GLY A 77 -0.21 -2.63 1.90
CA GLY A 77 -0.45 -3.13 0.56
C GLY A 77 -1.45 -2.20 -0.13
N MET A 78 -1.02 -1.52 -1.18
CA MET A 78 -1.85 -0.59 -1.95
C MET A 78 -1.85 -1.06 -3.40
N MET A 79 -2.99 -1.54 -3.89
CA MET A 79 -3.13 -2.04 -5.25
C MET A 79 -4.28 -1.33 -5.95
N SER A 80 -3.97 -0.65 -7.05
CA SER A 80 -4.97 -0.11 -7.97
C SER A 80 -5.24 -1.12 -9.09
N PHE A 81 -6.49 -1.45 -9.33
CA PHE A 81 -6.90 -2.29 -10.44
C PHE A 81 -7.11 -1.48 -11.73
N GLU A 82 -7.10 -0.16 -11.61
CA GLU A 82 -7.24 0.77 -12.73
C GLU A 82 -6.07 1.75 -12.73
N ARG A 83 -5.29 1.75 -13.81
CA ARG A 83 -4.14 2.67 -13.93
C ARG A 83 -4.61 4.13 -13.93
N ASN A 84 -3.84 4.98 -13.25
CA ASN A 84 -4.06 6.42 -13.19
C ASN A 84 -5.45 6.84 -12.65
N ASN A 85 -6.12 5.98 -11.87
CA ASN A 85 -7.40 6.33 -11.26
C ASN A 85 -7.19 7.36 -10.14
N ILE A 86 -7.69 8.59 -10.37
CA ILE A 86 -7.53 9.72 -9.45
C ILE A 86 -8.31 9.46 -8.14
N VAL A 87 -9.46 8.79 -8.22
CA VAL A 87 -10.30 8.47 -7.04
C VAL A 87 -9.55 7.55 -6.11
N PHE A 88 -8.85 6.53 -6.65
CA PHE A 88 -8.00 5.64 -5.86
C PHE A 88 -6.96 6.43 -5.07
N GLY A 89 -6.15 7.24 -5.75
CA GLY A 89 -5.09 8.03 -5.11
C GLY A 89 -5.63 9.01 -4.06
N ALA A 90 -6.77 9.63 -4.32
CA ALA A 90 -7.40 10.57 -3.38
C ALA A 90 -7.90 9.87 -2.11
N ASP A 91 -8.53 8.71 -2.22
CA ASP A 91 -9.07 7.98 -1.07
C ASP A 91 -7.96 7.35 -0.22
N ILE A 92 -6.92 6.78 -0.86
CA ILE A 92 -5.71 6.32 -0.16
C ILE A 92 -5.04 7.48 0.57
N GLY A 93 -4.86 8.62 -0.10
CA GLY A 93 -4.24 9.80 0.50
C GLY A 93 -5.01 10.31 1.74
N LYS A 94 -6.35 10.36 1.68
CA LYS A 94 -7.19 10.71 2.83
C LYS A 94 -6.99 9.74 4.01
N LYS A 95 -6.96 8.42 3.71
CA LYS A 95 -6.77 7.40 4.75
C LYS A 95 -5.40 7.50 5.39
N VAL A 96 -4.33 7.65 4.61
CA VAL A 96 -2.97 7.81 5.15
C VAL A 96 -2.87 9.08 6.00
N ILE A 97 -3.50 10.20 5.61
CA ILE A 97 -3.55 11.42 6.42
C ILE A 97 -4.28 11.20 7.75
N GLU A 98 -5.39 10.44 7.74
CA GLU A 98 -6.09 10.05 8.96
C GLU A 98 -5.16 9.28 9.91
N LEU A 99 -4.44 8.29 9.37
CA LEU A 99 -3.49 7.47 10.14
C LEU A 99 -2.32 8.30 10.70
N ILE A 100 -1.74 9.22 9.91
CA ILE A 100 -0.69 10.15 10.38
C ILE A 100 -1.18 11.01 11.55
N LYS A 101 -2.43 11.46 11.52
CA LYS A 101 -3.00 12.26 12.62
C LYS A 101 -3.21 11.44 13.89
N ARG A 102 -3.53 10.16 13.75
CA ARG A 102 -3.93 9.28 14.85
C ARG A 102 -2.76 8.54 15.50
N PHE A 103 -1.80 8.09 14.71
CA PHE A 103 -0.71 7.24 15.16
C PHE A 103 0.61 7.98 15.24
N ARG A 104 1.55 7.42 16.02
CA ARG A 104 2.88 8.00 16.22
C ARG A 104 3.75 7.88 14.97
N ARG A 105 3.71 6.74 14.29
CA ARG A 105 4.52 6.44 13.10
C ARG A 105 3.67 5.76 12.04
N VAL A 106 3.83 6.22 10.81
CA VAL A 106 3.24 5.59 9.61
C VAL A 106 4.35 5.34 8.63
N GLU A 107 4.51 4.11 8.17
CA GLU A 107 5.51 3.73 7.18
C GLU A 107 4.92 2.89 6.06
N TRP A 108 5.41 3.08 4.85
CA TRP A 108 5.08 2.27 3.68
C TRP A 108 6.30 2.06 2.81
N ARG A 109 6.23 1.07 1.92
CA ARG A 109 7.34 0.65 1.06
C ARG A 109 6.92 0.58 -0.39
N MET A 110 7.90 0.62 -1.28
CA MET A 110 7.75 0.33 -2.69
C MET A 110 9.06 -0.16 -3.29
N VAL A 111 8.97 -0.82 -4.44
CA VAL A 111 10.14 -1.15 -5.27
C VAL A 111 10.60 0.09 -6.00
N GLY A 112 11.89 0.37 -5.98
CA GLY A 112 12.48 1.52 -6.68
C GLY A 112 12.21 1.47 -8.17
N GLY A 113 11.87 2.64 -8.74
CA GLY A 113 11.42 2.77 -10.12
C GLY A 113 9.92 2.60 -10.34
N ASN A 114 9.15 2.41 -9.27
CA ASN A 114 7.69 2.41 -9.34
C ASN A 114 7.20 3.80 -9.82
N PRO A 115 6.29 3.88 -10.79
CA PRO A 115 5.76 5.16 -11.30
C PRO A 115 5.16 6.08 -10.23
N VAL A 116 4.71 5.51 -9.10
CA VAL A 116 4.14 6.28 -7.97
C VAL A 116 5.18 7.03 -7.14
N GLU A 117 6.48 6.72 -7.28
CA GLU A 117 7.57 7.23 -6.44
C GLU A 117 7.53 8.76 -6.28
N ARG A 118 7.37 9.49 -7.39
CA ARG A 118 7.29 10.95 -7.36
C ARG A 118 6.11 11.49 -6.54
N HIS A 119 5.01 10.75 -6.48
CA HIS A 119 3.86 11.13 -5.65
C HIS A 119 4.13 10.87 -4.18
N TYR A 120 4.77 9.75 -3.86
CA TYR A 120 5.18 9.43 -2.49
C TYR A 120 6.25 10.39 -1.97
N ASP A 121 7.23 10.77 -2.80
CA ASP A 121 8.23 11.78 -2.44
C ASP A 121 7.56 13.11 -2.01
N LYS A 122 6.66 13.63 -2.84
CA LYS A 122 5.92 14.86 -2.53
C LYS A 122 5.06 14.73 -1.27
N PHE A 123 4.38 13.59 -1.12
CA PHE A 123 3.54 13.33 0.04
C PHE A 123 4.39 13.26 1.32
N CYS A 124 5.45 12.48 1.31
CA CYS A 124 6.39 12.33 2.41
C CYS A 124 6.97 13.70 2.84
N GLN A 125 7.48 14.46 1.87
CA GLN A 125 8.02 15.81 2.12
C GLN A 125 6.99 16.76 2.74
N ARG A 126 5.75 16.73 2.25
CA ARG A 126 4.65 17.58 2.77
C ARG A 126 4.37 17.35 4.24
N PHE A 127 4.54 16.12 4.72
CA PHE A 127 4.30 15.74 6.12
C PHE A 127 5.57 15.62 6.96
N GLY A 128 6.71 16.13 6.46
CA GLY A 128 7.98 16.14 7.19
C GLY A 128 8.56 14.74 7.40
N GLY A 129 8.24 13.80 6.50
CA GLY A 129 8.70 12.43 6.59
C GLY A 129 10.11 12.23 6.02
N THR A 130 10.60 11.01 6.16
CA THR A 130 11.92 10.56 5.71
C THR A 130 11.78 9.46 4.67
N LYS A 131 12.63 9.49 3.65
CA LYS A 131 12.78 8.45 2.64
C LYS A 131 14.08 7.70 2.88
N HIS A 132 14.00 6.38 3.02
CA HIS A 132 15.13 5.48 3.13
C HIS A 132 15.24 4.63 1.87
N ILE A 133 16.45 4.41 1.37
CA ILE A 133 16.71 3.61 0.18
C ILE A 133 17.68 2.50 0.55
N LEU A 134 17.19 1.27 0.52
CA LEU A 134 18.00 0.07 0.66
C LEU A 134 18.43 -0.39 -0.74
N LYS A 135 19.69 -0.12 -1.08
CA LYS A 135 20.24 -0.40 -2.41
C LYS A 135 20.24 -1.87 -2.74
N ASN A 136 19.72 -2.23 -3.95
CA ASN A 136 19.77 -3.60 -4.47
C ASN A 136 19.17 -4.65 -3.51
N ALA A 137 18.15 -4.30 -2.75
CA ALA A 137 17.61 -5.14 -1.69
C ALA A 137 16.53 -6.12 -2.19
N ILE A 138 15.95 -5.88 -3.36
CA ILE A 138 14.88 -6.70 -3.92
C ILE A 138 15.36 -7.32 -5.24
N ARG A 139 15.14 -8.62 -5.41
CA ARG A 139 15.43 -9.32 -6.67
C ARG A 139 14.13 -9.54 -7.44
N ASP A 140 14.07 -9.04 -8.68
CA ASP A 140 12.92 -9.26 -9.57
C ASP A 140 12.91 -10.68 -10.18
N ARG A 141 11.85 -11.01 -10.93
CA ARG A 141 11.69 -12.34 -11.56
C ARG A 141 12.74 -12.64 -12.63
N GLU A 142 13.31 -11.60 -13.22
CA GLU A 142 14.36 -11.69 -14.25
C GLU A 142 15.75 -11.83 -13.62
N GLY A 143 15.84 -11.72 -12.30
CA GLY A 143 17.10 -11.81 -11.56
C GLY A 143 17.83 -10.49 -11.37
N ASN A 144 17.25 -9.36 -11.81
CA ASN A 144 17.83 -8.03 -11.60
C ASN A 144 17.57 -7.56 -10.18
N TYR A 145 18.49 -6.74 -9.66
CA TYR A 145 18.33 -6.15 -8.34
C TYR A 145 17.71 -4.76 -8.43
N ARG A 146 16.78 -4.49 -7.52
CA ARG A 146 16.05 -3.23 -7.36
C ARG A 146 16.23 -2.68 -5.97
N ASP A 147 16.09 -1.37 -5.82
CA ASP A 147 16.11 -0.71 -4.52
C ASP A 147 14.77 -0.98 -3.79
N ASP A 148 14.85 -1.17 -2.49
CA ASP A 148 13.68 -1.16 -1.60
C ASP A 148 13.58 0.23 -0.99
N VAL A 149 12.49 0.93 -1.26
CA VAL A 149 12.27 2.30 -0.81
C VAL A 149 11.25 2.32 0.30
N ILE A 150 11.65 2.85 1.46
CA ILE A 150 10.80 2.96 2.64
C ILE A 150 10.55 4.44 2.91
N TYR A 151 9.30 4.80 3.07
CA TYR A 151 8.88 6.11 3.54
C TYR A 151 8.37 6.01 4.96
N GLU A 152 8.72 6.96 5.80
CA GLU A 152 8.18 7.04 7.14
C GLU A 152 7.80 8.48 7.51
N ILE A 153 6.72 8.61 8.29
CA ILE A 153 6.32 9.87 8.90
C ILE A 153 6.19 9.62 10.39
N ILE A 154 6.98 10.34 11.18
CA ILE A 154 6.99 10.22 12.64
C ILE A 154 6.40 11.50 13.23
N LYS A 155 5.38 11.35 14.07
CA LYS A 155 4.83 12.45 14.84
C LYS A 155 5.71 12.66 16.06
N GLU A 156 6.45 13.77 16.08
CA GLU A 156 7.20 14.17 17.26
C GLU A 156 6.24 14.41 18.44
N LYS A 157 6.61 13.92 19.61
CA LYS A 157 5.91 14.30 20.84
C LYS A 157 6.23 15.78 21.10
N LYS A 158 5.21 16.62 21.05
CA LYS A 158 5.31 17.96 21.65
C LYS A 158 5.33 17.84 23.16
#